data_e698ec095709d9946dc8f941dcc27f5c
#
_entry.id   e698ec095709d9946dc8f941dcc27f5c
#
_cell.length_a   1.000
_cell.length_b   1.000
_cell.length_c   1.000
_cell.angle_alpha   90.00
_cell.angle_beta   90.00
_cell.angle_gamma   90.00
#
_symmetry.space_group_name_H-M   'P 1'
#
loop_
_entity.id
_entity.type
_entity.pdbx_description
1 polymer ?
#
loop_
_entity_poly.entity_id
_entity_poly.type
_entity_poly.pdbx_seq_one_letter_code
_entity_poly.pdbx_strand_id
1 'polypeptide(L)' 'MNLSEQPTQDKVNIFLDALRESGTINMFGAGEYIQDEFKITKYDAQRFLVKWMETFSERHSQ' A
#
# COMPACT_ATOMS: atom_id res chain seq x y z
N MET A 1 -4.69 -3.25 -23.76
CA MET A 1 -4.15 -2.87 -22.51
C MET A 1 -4.99 -1.81 -21.85
N ASN A 2 -5.16 -1.95 -20.65
CA ASN A 2 -6.08 -1.11 -19.93
C ASN A 2 -5.34 0.00 -19.18
N LEU A 3 -5.53 1.22 -19.62
CA LEU A 3 -4.80 2.33 -19.05
C LEU A 3 -5.35 2.78 -17.70
N SER A 4 -6.58 2.40 -17.43
CA SER A 4 -7.19 2.80 -16.17
C SER A 4 -7.04 1.74 -15.10
N GLU A 5 -6.28 0.74 -15.40
CA GLU A 5 -6.11 -0.36 -14.48
C GLU A 5 -5.41 0.10 -13.22
N GLN A 6 -5.96 -0.28 -12.11
CA GLN A 6 -5.37 0.04 -10.84
C GLN A 6 -4.85 -1.21 -10.18
N PRO A 7 -3.91 -1.06 -9.26
CA PRO A 7 -3.42 -2.23 -8.53
C PRO A 7 -4.55 -2.81 -7.68
N THR A 8 -4.45 -4.09 -7.43
CA THR A 8 -5.38 -4.70 -6.50
C THR A 8 -4.90 -4.45 -5.09
N GLN A 9 -5.80 -4.58 -4.14
CA GLN A 9 -5.43 -4.42 -2.76
C GLN A 9 -4.35 -5.44 -2.37
N ASP A 10 -4.43 -6.64 -2.95
CA ASP A 10 -3.44 -7.68 -2.64
C ASP A 10 -2.04 -7.24 -3.06
N LYS A 11 -1.92 -6.66 -4.23
CA LYS A 11 -0.62 -6.21 -4.71
C LYS A 11 -0.07 -5.10 -3.83
N VAL A 12 -0.93 -4.18 -3.43
CA VAL A 12 -0.51 -3.11 -2.54
C VAL A 12 -0.11 -3.66 -1.19
N ASN A 13 -0.84 -4.64 -0.70
CA ASN A 13 -0.50 -5.27 0.58
C ASN A 13 0.88 -5.90 0.54
N ILE A 14 1.18 -6.60 -0.54
CA ILE A 14 2.49 -7.23 -0.69
C ILE A 14 3.59 -6.18 -0.70
N PHE A 15 3.34 -5.11 -1.46
CA PHE A 15 4.30 -4.02 -1.55
C PHE A 15 4.53 -3.39 -0.19
N LEU A 16 3.46 -3.12 0.55
CA LEU A 16 3.58 -2.48 1.85
C LEU A 16 4.20 -3.40 2.89
N ASP A 17 3.88 -4.68 2.82
CA ASP A 17 4.51 -5.64 3.73
C ASP A 17 6.03 -5.64 3.52
N ALA A 18 6.45 -5.64 2.27
CA ALA A 18 7.87 -5.64 1.96
C ALA A 18 8.52 -4.34 2.44
N LEU A 19 7.83 -3.22 2.24
CA LEU A 19 8.33 -1.94 2.66
C LEU A 19 8.51 -1.89 4.18
N ARG A 20 7.52 -2.42 4.88
CA ARG A 20 7.59 -2.45 6.33
C ARG A 20 8.74 -3.32 6.81
N GLU A 21 8.93 -4.44 6.15
CA GLU A 21 9.98 -5.36 6.54
C GLU A 21 11.37 -4.77 6.30
N SER A 22 11.48 -3.92 5.30
CA SER A 22 12.76 -3.29 5.03
C SER A 22 13.18 -2.34 6.14
N GLY A 23 12.19 -1.81 6.86
CA GLY A 23 12.48 -0.92 7.97
C GLY A 23 13.07 0.41 7.55
N THR A 24 12.98 0.75 6.28
CA THR A 24 13.65 1.95 5.79
C THR A 24 12.76 3.17 5.78
N ILE A 25 11.46 3.02 6.01
CA ILE A 25 10.58 4.17 5.97
C ILE A 25 9.62 4.17 7.14
N ASN A 26 9.09 5.36 7.39
CA ASN A 26 8.01 5.54 8.32
C ASN A 26 6.73 5.20 7.58
N MET A 27 5.92 4.32 8.14
CA MET A 27 4.70 3.89 7.45
C MET A 27 3.74 5.01 7.17
N PHE A 28 3.83 6.10 7.90
CA PHE A 28 2.98 7.25 7.60
C PHE A 28 3.34 7.88 6.26
N GLY A 29 4.55 7.66 5.79
CA GLY A 29 4.96 8.16 4.50
C GLY A 29 4.75 7.16 3.38
N ALA A 30 4.18 6.00 3.69
CA ALA A 30 4.05 4.95 2.69
C ALA A 30 3.16 5.34 1.53
N GLY A 31 2.22 6.27 1.75
CA GLY A 31 1.33 6.68 0.68
C GLY A 31 2.07 7.22 -0.53
N GLU A 32 3.15 7.96 -0.30
CA GLU A 32 3.94 8.49 -1.41
C GLU A 32 4.59 7.37 -2.19
N TYR A 33 5.04 6.36 -1.49
CA TYR A 33 5.64 5.21 -2.16
C TYR A 33 4.63 4.47 -3.02
N ILE A 34 3.40 4.37 -2.52
CA ILE A 34 2.34 3.72 -3.29
C ILE A 34 2.04 4.52 -4.54
N GLN A 35 1.94 5.85 -4.40
CA GLN A 35 1.69 6.70 -5.56
C GLN A 35 2.76 6.50 -6.62
N ASP A 36 3.99 6.46 -6.19
CA ASP A 36 5.11 6.38 -7.10
C ASP A 36 5.18 5.00 -7.75
N GLU A 37 4.99 3.98 -6.96
CA GLU A 37 5.11 2.61 -7.46
C GLU A 37 3.99 2.26 -8.42
N PHE A 38 2.77 2.64 -8.09
CA PHE A 38 1.60 2.22 -8.86
C PHE A 38 1.03 3.31 -9.74
N LYS A 39 1.59 4.52 -9.67
CA LYS A 39 1.17 5.63 -10.54
C LYS A 39 -0.29 5.96 -10.33
N ILE A 40 -0.72 6.06 -9.10
CA ILE A 40 -2.09 6.40 -8.76
C ILE A 40 -2.12 7.70 -7.99
N THR A 41 -3.32 8.23 -7.80
CA THR A 41 -3.46 9.51 -7.13
C THR A 41 -3.19 9.37 -5.64
N LYS A 42 -2.96 10.51 -5.01
CA LYS A 42 -2.77 10.53 -3.57
C LYS A 42 -3.99 9.98 -2.85
N TYR A 43 -5.16 10.32 -3.37
CA TYR A 43 -6.39 9.86 -2.75
C TYR A 43 -6.50 8.34 -2.79
N ASP A 44 -6.21 7.76 -3.95
CA ASP A 44 -6.27 6.32 -4.09
C ASP A 44 -5.20 5.64 -3.23
N ALA A 45 -4.01 6.21 -3.22
CA ALA A 45 -2.93 5.66 -2.40
C ALA A 45 -3.32 5.65 -0.93
N GLN A 46 -3.97 6.72 -0.50
CA GLN A 46 -4.40 6.82 0.89
C GLN A 46 -5.42 5.74 1.23
N ARG A 47 -6.34 5.50 0.32
CA ARG A 47 -7.35 4.48 0.53
C ARG A 47 -6.72 3.10 0.67
N PHE A 48 -5.76 2.79 -0.18
CA PHE A 48 -5.07 1.51 -0.10
C PHE A 48 -4.29 1.39 1.20
N LEU A 49 -3.66 2.47 1.59
CA LEU A 49 -2.86 2.46 2.82
C LEU A 49 -3.73 2.22 4.04
N VAL A 50 -4.85 2.92 4.12
CA VAL A 50 -5.76 2.75 5.25
C VAL A 50 -6.27 1.32 5.30
N LYS A 51 -6.64 0.79 4.15
CA LYS A 51 -7.13 -0.58 4.10
C LYS A 51 -6.06 -1.57 4.54
N TRP A 52 -4.84 -1.33 4.12
CA TRP A 52 -3.74 -2.19 4.54
C TRP A 52 -3.56 -2.15 6.05
N MET A 53 -3.63 -0.95 6.63
CA MET A 53 -3.48 -0.83 8.08
C MET A 53 -4.57 -1.57 8.82
N GLU A 54 -5.80 -1.47 8.31
CA GLU A 54 -6.92 -2.14 8.96
C GLU A 54 -6.77 -3.64 8.93
N THR A 55 -6.33 -4.17 7.80
CA THR A 55 -6.22 -5.61 7.65
C THR A 55 -4.91 -6.17 8.16
N PHE A 56 -3.90 -5.32 8.26
CA PHE A 56 -2.60 -5.78 8.73
C PHE A 56 -2.72 -6.40 10.12
N SER A 57 -3.44 -5.74 10.98
CA SER A 57 -3.63 -6.20 12.35
C SER A 57 -4.29 -7.57 12.36
N GLU A 58 -5.29 -7.75 11.50
CA GLU A 58 -5.98 -9.03 11.42
C GLU A 58 -5.10 -10.13 10.87
N ARG A 59 -4.31 -9.80 9.86
CA ARG A 59 -3.45 -10.78 9.21
C ARG A 59 -2.28 -11.20 10.08
N HIS A 60 -1.83 -10.31 10.96
CA HIS A 60 -0.65 -10.55 11.77
C HIS A 60 -0.96 -10.66 13.25
N SER A 61 -2.21 -10.65 13.59
CA SER A 61 -2.65 -10.74 14.95
C SER A 61 -2.50 -12.17 15.42
N GLN A 62 -2.04 -12.35 16.61
CA GLN A 62 -1.97 -13.66 17.22
C GLN A 62 -1.91 -13.51 18.71
#